data_5949eecfe243f6ec22573063b813c753
#
_entry.id   5949eecfe243f6ec22573063b813c753
#
_cell.length_a   1.000
_cell.length_b   1.000
_cell.length_c   1.000
_cell.angle_alpha   90.00
_cell.angle_beta   90.00
_cell.angle_gamma   90.00
#
_symmetry.space_group_name_H-M   'P 1'
#
loop_
_entity.id
_entity.type
_entity.pdbx_description
1 polymer ?
#
loop_
_entity_poly.entity_id
_entity_poly.type
_entity_poly.pdbx_seq_one_letter_code
_entity_poly.pdbx_strand_id
1 'polypeptide(L)'
;MRDSAGVRIVEYAAWAPQPLAWRIGDQPLVEIGALEGDDAYQFEQVQSARRLRDGRIVVANGGSQEIRFFDATGRHLLTVGREGEGPGEFRGLGLAEVLPGDSVAAYDWSLRRVSVYAPDGTFVRSFPLDFSAGAPVPVGSFPDGGWLTSRSFVFGVGDPGTAVVQDTNALLVFDPTGTLTDSIGRFPSYQYYLRTEGSSAMAVSLPFGLFSDAAVAGNGFYAGYAGAFAITRYARDGAPDLVIRAARDPRPVTQADVAALKDERLEDAPPEMRPGIERLYADMPVPATFPAFGDLNVDAEGRLWVADYRAPDEEQTTWTVFDAQGTLLGTIRTPPGLTVMEIGTDYLLGTWTDDLDVPYVRLYRLTRAAQ
;
A
#
# COMPACT_ATOMS: atom_id res chain seq x y z
N MET A 1 -2.64 28.15 8.91
CA MET A 1 -2.88 27.22 10.03
C MET A 1 -4.00 27.76 10.89
N ARG A 2 -5.00 26.96 11.21
CA ARG A 2 -6.12 27.31 12.09
C ARG A 2 -6.60 26.09 12.87
N ASP A 3 -7.23 26.29 14.01
CA ASP A 3 -7.95 25.24 14.77
C ASP A 3 -9.46 25.42 14.63
N SER A 4 -10.17 24.31 14.45
CA SER A 4 -11.63 24.29 14.36
C SER A 4 -12.16 23.05 15.09
N ALA A 5 -12.93 23.27 16.16
CA ALA A 5 -13.54 22.18 16.95
C ALA A 5 -12.53 21.11 17.43
N GLY A 6 -11.31 21.51 17.80
CA GLY A 6 -10.26 20.60 18.25
C GLY A 6 -9.45 19.95 17.11
N VAL A 7 -9.76 20.26 15.85
CA VAL A 7 -9.01 19.76 14.69
C VAL A 7 -8.05 20.85 14.21
N ARG A 8 -6.76 20.52 14.13
CA ARG A 8 -5.76 21.37 13.49
C ARG A 8 -5.92 21.31 11.98
N ILE A 9 -6.03 22.45 11.31
CA ILE A 9 -6.12 22.55 9.85
C ILE A 9 -4.90 23.31 9.34
N VAL A 10 -4.09 22.62 8.50
CA VAL A 10 -2.94 23.16 7.82
C VAL A 10 -3.27 23.27 6.34
N GLU A 11 -3.27 24.51 5.82
CA GLU A 11 -3.62 24.80 4.42
C GLU A 11 -2.45 25.45 3.72
N TYR A 12 -2.09 24.89 2.57
CA TYR A 12 -1.08 25.40 1.66
C TYR A 12 -1.78 26.03 0.45
N ALA A 13 -2.01 27.36 0.50
CA ALA A 13 -2.66 28.11 -0.57
C ALA A 13 -1.79 28.23 -1.83
N ALA A 14 -0.46 28.20 -1.67
CA ALA A 14 0.49 28.08 -2.76
C ALA A 14 1.28 26.79 -2.59
N TRP A 15 1.24 25.94 -3.60
CA TRP A 15 1.95 24.67 -3.59
C TRP A 15 3.32 24.81 -4.29
N ALA A 16 4.38 24.91 -3.52
CA ALA A 16 5.75 25.00 -4.02
C ALA A 16 6.72 24.28 -3.07
N PRO A 17 6.59 22.95 -2.90
CA PRO A 17 7.50 22.20 -2.05
C PRO A 17 8.92 22.26 -2.61
N GLN A 18 9.91 22.38 -1.72
CA GLN A 18 11.31 22.34 -2.09
C GLN A 18 11.86 20.93 -1.88
N PRO A 19 12.88 20.52 -2.65
CA PRO A 19 13.58 19.28 -2.39
C PRO A 19 14.13 19.25 -0.96
N LEU A 20 13.97 18.10 -0.29
CA LEU A 20 14.61 17.86 1.00
C LEU A 20 16.13 17.80 0.85
N ALA A 21 16.85 18.24 1.86
CA ALA A 21 18.29 18.01 1.97
C ALA A 21 18.64 16.53 2.29
N TRP A 22 17.63 15.67 2.34
CA TRP A 22 17.80 14.23 2.53
C TRP A 22 18.24 13.56 1.24
N ARG A 23 18.90 12.42 1.38
CA ARG A 23 19.38 11.64 0.23
C ARG A 23 19.07 10.18 0.41
N ILE A 24 18.58 9.57 -0.66
CA ILE A 24 18.49 8.11 -0.80
C ILE A 24 19.74 7.69 -1.59
N GLY A 25 20.40 6.60 -1.16
CA GLY A 25 21.57 6.07 -1.84
C GLY A 25 21.25 5.66 -3.28
N ASP A 26 22.19 5.86 -4.19
CA ASP A 26 22.02 5.50 -5.61
C ASP A 26 22.03 3.97 -5.84
N GLN A 27 22.62 3.21 -4.91
CA GLN A 27 22.69 1.75 -4.96
C GLN A 27 22.07 1.16 -3.68
N PRO A 28 21.41 0.00 -3.77
CA PRO A 28 20.91 -0.68 -2.59
C PRO A 28 22.08 -1.12 -1.68
N LEU A 29 21.87 -1.03 -0.37
CA LEU A 29 22.78 -1.62 0.63
C LEU A 29 22.62 -3.14 0.69
N VAL A 30 21.38 -3.60 0.48
CA VAL A 30 21.02 -5.01 0.44
C VAL A 30 20.08 -5.22 -0.73
N GLU A 31 20.35 -6.27 -1.50
CA GLU A 31 19.48 -6.75 -2.56
C GLU A 31 19.25 -8.24 -2.35
N ILE A 32 18.01 -8.66 -2.32
CA ILE A 32 17.59 -10.05 -2.11
C ILE A 32 16.65 -10.40 -3.24
N GLY A 33 16.96 -11.44 -3.98
CA GLY A 33 16.20 -11.93 -5.11
C GLY A 33 17.12 -12.61 -6.12
N ALA A 34 16.60 -13.57 -6.85
CA ALA A 34 17.32 -14.26 -7.94
C ALA A 34 16.35 -14.90 -8.91
N LEU A 35 16.67 -14.87 -10.20
CA LEU A 35 15.91 -15.59 -11.23
C LEU A 35 16.07 -17.11 -11.09
N GLU A 36 17.29 -17.55 -10.79
CA GLU A 36 17.66 -18.97 -10.71
C GLU A 36 18.55 -19.25 -9.49
N GLY A 37 18.65 -20.50 -9.08
CA GLY A 37 19.53 -20.94 -8.00
C GLY A 37 18.79 -21.42 -6.78
N ASP A 38 19.17 -20.94 -5.58
CA ASP A 38 18.56 -21.33 -4.33
C ASP A 38 17.13 -20.76 -4.23
N ASP A 39 16.15 -21.65 -4.05
CA ASP A 39 14.71 -21.32 -3.95
C ASP A 39 14.41 -20.26 -2.87
N ALA A 40 15.25 -20.15 -1.85
CA ALA A 40 15.12 -19.15 -0.80
C ALA A 40 15.20 -17.70 -1.33
N TYR A 41 15.81 -17.48 -2.50
CA TYR A 41 15.96 -16.18 -3.15
C TYR A 41 15.01 -15.98 -4.33
N GLN A 42 14.28 -17.02 -4.76
CA GLN A 42 13.32 -16.90 -5.85
C GLN A 42 12.00 -16.41 -5.28
N PHE A 43 11.67 -15.17 -5.59
CA PHE A 43 10.42 -14.57 -5.16
C PHE A 43 9.36 -14.62 -6.24
N GLU A 44 8.13 -14.80 -5.79
CA GLU A 44 6.92 -14.69 -6.60
C GLU A 44 5.85 -13.98 -5.78
N GLN A 45 5.34 -12.84 -6.27
CA GLN A 45 4.32 -12.04 -5.57
C GLN A 45 4.75 -11.62 -4.15
N VAL A 46 5.83 -10.87 -4.02
CA VAL A 46 6.22 -10.31 -2.72
C VAL A 46 5.11 -9.41 -2.18
N GLN A 47 4.45 -9.85 -1.12
CA GLN A 47 3.31 -9.16 -0.51
C GLN A 47 3.75 -8.07 0.48
N SER A 48 4.84 -8.30 1.18
CA SER A 48 5.46 -7.31 2.07
C SER A 48 6.90 -7.65 2.37
N ALA A 49 7.67 -6.63 2.68
CA ALA A 49 9.01 -6.73 3.25
C ALA A 49 9.10 -5.79 4.45
N ARG A 50 9.65 -6.26 5.57
CA ARG A 50 9.79 -5.50 6.81
C ARG A 50 11.16 -5.77 7.42
N ARG A 51 11.71 -4.76 8.10
CA ARG A 51 12.99 -4.86 8.79
C ARG A 51 12.78 -4.97 10.29
N LEU A 52 13.36 -6.02 10.92
CA LEU A 52 13.40 -6.18 12.36
C LEU A 52 14.42 -5.21 12.99
N ARG A 53 14.32 -4.98 14.29
CA ARG A 53 15.21 -4.06 15.02
C ARG A 53 16.68 -4.45 15.01
N ASP A 54 16.96 -5.76 14.88
CA ASP A 54 18.32 -6.29 14.76
C ASP A 54 18.89 -6.22 13.35
N GLY A 55 18.11 -5.69 12.39
CA GLY A 55 18.50 -5.51 11.01
C GLY A 55 18.11 -6.67 10.08
N ARG A 56 17.59 -7.78 10.58
CA ARG A 56 17.05 -8.85 9.75
C ARG A 56 15.90 -8.33 8.89
N ILE A 57 15.73 -8.93 7.71
CA ILE A 57 14.65 -8.61 6.79
C ILE A 57 13.71 -9.81 6.71
N VAL A 58 12.41 -9.54 6.81
CA VAL A 58 11.33 -10.53 6.69
C VAL A 58 10.56 -10.25 5.43
N VAL A 59 10.38 -11.26 4.59
CA VAL A 59 9.69 -11.15 3.30
C VAL A 59 8.52 -12.13 3.27
N ALA A 60 7.31 -11.63 3.04
CA ALA A 60 6.15 -12.46 2.76
C ALA A 60 6.08 -12.75 1.25
N ASN A 61 6.38 -13.99 0.86
CA ASN A 61 6.34 -14.47 -0.52
C ASN A 61 4.99 -15.15 -0.79
N GLY A 62 4.08 -14.42 -1.44
CA GLY A 62 2.71 -14.88 -1.67
C GLY A 62 2.63 -16.05 -2.65
N GLY A 63 3.52 -16.12 -3.64
CA GLY A 63 3.52 -17.20 -4.62
C GLY A 63 3.81 -18.57 -4.01
N SER A 64 4.78 -18.66 -3.09
CA SER A 64 5.11 -19.90 -2.38
C SER A 64 4.40 -20.08 -1.03
N GLN A 65 3.58 -19.10 -0.60
CA GLN A 65 2.89 -19.11 0.69
C GLN A 65 3.85 -19.22 1.89
N GLU A 66 4.99 -18.48 1.82
CA GLU A 66 6.09 -18.54 2.77
C GLU A 66 6.49 -17.17 3.31
N ILE A 67 6.96 -17.15 4.53
CA ILE A 67 7.65 -16.02 5.12
C ILE A 67 9.12 -16.37 5.25
N ARG A 68 9.99 -15.59 4.62
CA ARG A 68 11.43 -15.82 4.56
C ARG A 68 12.16 -14.78 5.40
N PHE A 69 13.11 -15.21 6.20
CA PHE A 69 13.93 -14.37 7.06
C PHE A 69 15.35 -14.33 6.51
N PHE A 70 15.89 -13.13 6.40
CA PHE A 70 17.24 -12.87 5.93
C PHE A 70 18.02 -12.10 6.99
N ASP A 71 19.33 -12.27 7.07
CA ASP A 71 20.17 -11.42 7.91
C ASP A 71 20.32 -10.00 7.34
N ALA A 72 20.98 -9.11 8.08
CA ALA A 72 21.17 -7.72 7.68
C ALA A 72 21.97 -7.53 6.38
N THR A 73 22.59 -8.60 5.85
CA THR A 73 23.34 -8.62 4.58
C THR A 73 22.56 -9.24 3.44
N GLY A 74 21.33 -9.72 3.69
CA GLY A 74 20.48 -10.38 2.71
C GLY A 74 20.72 -11.88 2.58
N ARG A 75 21.48 -12.52 3.49
CA ARG A 75 21.66 -13.96 3.49
C ARG A 75 20.47 -14.64 4.15
N HIS A 76 19.90 -15.64 3.48
CA HIS A 76 18.79 -16.43 4.00
C HIS A 76 19.14 -17.11 5.33
N LEU A 77 18.22 -17.05 6.28
CA LEU A 77 18.35 -17.65 7.61
C LEU A 77 17.40 -18.82 7.80
N LEU A 78 16.11 -18.59 7.52
CA LEU A 78 15.05 -19.59 7.68
C LEU A 78 13.81 -19.20 6.86
N THR A 79 13.00 -20.21 6.58
CA THR A 79 11.67 -20.07 5.96
C THR A 79 10.63 -20.67 6.89
N VAL A 80 9.50 -19.99 7.06
CA VAL A 80 8.34 -20.49 7.81
C VAL A 80 7.09 -20.37 6.96
N GLY A 81 6.10 -21.20 7.25
CA GLY A 81 4.90 -21.30 6.43
C GLY A 81 5.09 -22.25 5.25
N ARG A 82 4.01 -22.57 4.63
CA ARG A 82 3.87 -23.33 3.38
C ARG A 82 2.40 -23.28 2.97
N GLU A 83 2.08 -23.75 1.78
CA GLU A 83 0.70 -23.95 1.36
C GLU A 83 -0.01 -24.97 2.26
N GLY A 84 -1.20 -24.60 2.76
CA GLY A 84 -2.05 -25.44 3.60
C GLY A 84 -3.01 -24.68 4.51
N GLU A 85 -3.75 -25.42 5.36
CA GLU A 85 -4.76 -24.85 6.27
C GLU A 85 -4.41 -25.03 7.76
N GLY A 86 -3.34 -25.77 8.05
CA GLY A 86 -2.88 -26.04 9.41
C GLY A 86 -2.33 -24.81 10.15
N PRO A 87 -1.96 -24.96 11.42
CA PRO A 87 -1.29 -23.90 12.17
C PRO A 87 0.03 -23.51 11.50
N GLY A 88 0.19 -22.20 11.20
CA GLY A 88 1.38 -21.69 10.52
C GLY A 88 1.46 -22.01 9.02
N GLU A 89 0.41 -22.53 8.40
CA GLU A 89 0.27 -22.71 6.94
C GLU A 89 -0.59 -21.61 6.34
N PHE A 90 -0.48 -21.35 5.03
CA PHE A 90 -1.18 -20.29 4.32
C PHE A 90 -1.84 -20.79 3.02
N ARG A 91 -2.95 -20.15 2.63
CA ARG A 91 -3.60 -20.32 1.32
C ARG A 91 -3.75 -19.02 0.54
N GLY A 92 -3.54 -17.92 1.21
CA GLY A 92 -3.61 -16.59 0.65
C GLY A 92 -2.79 -15.64 1.52
N LEU A 93 -1.48 -15.91 1.61
CA LEU A 93 -0.55 -15.05 2.35
C LEU A 93 -0.57 -13.66 1.74
N GLY A 94 -1.04 -12.70 2.51
CA GLY A 94 -1.04 -11.29 2.19
C GLY A 94 0.03 -10.54 2.97
N LEU A 95 -0.38 -9.50 3.69
CA LEU A 95 0.51 -8.64 4.44
C LEU A 95 1.14 -9.36 5.64
N ALA A 96 2.46 -9.20 5.81
CA ALA A 96 3.14 -9.49 7.07
C ALA A 96 3.66 -8.18 7.69
N GLU A 97 3.39 -8.01 8.98
CA GLU A 97 3.76 -6.84 9.79
C GLU A 97 4.66 -7.23 10.95
N VAL A 98 5.55 -6.33 11.31
CA VAL A 98 6.40 -6.47 12.49
C VAL A 98 5.71 -5.81 13.67
N LEU A 99 5.37 -6.63 14.68
CA LEU A 99 4.76 -6.18 15.93
C LEU A 99 5.84 -5.79 16.94
N PRO A 100 5.47 -5.09 18.04
CA PRO A 100 6.40 -4.83 19.14
C PRO A 100 7.07 -6.09 19.67
N GLY A 101 8.40 -6.03 19.84
CA GLY A 101 9.20 -7.19 20.24
C GLY A 101 9.62 -8.08 19.05
N ASP A 102 9.53 -7.56 17.83
CA ASP A 102 9.95 -8.21 16.58
C ASP A 102 9.20 -9.50 16.25
N SER A 103 8.03 -9.73 16.86
CA SER A 103 7.11 -10.77 16.38
C SER A 103 6.57 -10.40 15.02
N VAL A 104 6.36 -11.39 14.15
CA VAL A 104 5.82 -11.22 12.82
C VAL A 104 4.38 -11.70 12.79
N ALA A 105 3.46 -10.82 12.39
CA ALA A 105 2.05 -11.14 12.23
C ALA A 105 1.72 -11.17 10.73
N ALA A 106 1.26 -12.30 10.23
CA ALA A 106 0.93 -12.51 8.83
C ALA A 106 -0.56 -12.74 8.66
N TYR A 107 -1.16 -11.94 7.78
CA TYR A 107 -2.56 -12.05 7.40
C TYR A 107 -2.74 -13.00 6.22
N ASP A 108 -3.70 -13.92 6.35
CA ASP A 108 -4.16 -14.80 5.27
C ASP A 108 -5.60 -14.45 4.90
N TRP A 109 -5.78 -13.93 3.68
CA TRP A 109 -7.11 -13.50 3.21
C TRP A 109 -8.02 -14.67 2.85
N SER A 110 -7.48 -15.83 2.46
CA SER A 110 -8.25 -17.04 2.14
C SER A 110 -8.72 -17.75 3.40
N LEU A 111 -7.82 -17.92 4.39
CA LEU A 111 -8.12 -18.55 5.67
C LEU A 111 -8.72 -17.56 6.70
N ARG A 112 -8.74 -16.26 6.35
CA ARG A 112 -9.35 -15.20 7.17
C ARG A 112 -8.79 -15.13 8.57
N ARG A 113 -7.47 -15.27 8.71
CA ARG A 113 -6.80 -15.29 10.00
C ARG A 113 -5.48 -14.56 9.97
N VAL A 114 -5.03 -14.17 11.15
CA VAL A 114 -3.67 -13.69 11.40
C VAL A 114 -2.89 -14.81 12.09
N SER A 115 -1.72 -15.14 11.58
CA SER A 115 -0.76 -16.06 12.20
C SER A 115 0.40 -15.25 12.78
N VAL A 116 0.79 -15.49 14.02
CA VAL A 116 1.85 -14.78 14.72
C VAL A 116 3.03 -15.70 14.93
N TYR A 117 4.21 -15.22 14.59
CA TYR A 117 5.50 -15.90 14.79
C TYR A 117 6.39 -15.09 15.72
N ALA A 118 7.16 -15.77 16.53
CA ALA A 118 8.22 -15.16 17.33
C ALA A 118 9.37 -14.67 16.41
N PRO A 119 10.29 -13.83 16.91
CA PRO A 119 11.40 -13.31 16.10
C PRO A 119 12.36 -14.39 15.56
N ASP A 120 12.34 -15.58 16.12
CA ASP A 120 13.11 -16.75 15.65
C ASP A 120 12.35 -17.61 14.61
N GLY A 121 11.15 -17.18 14.18
CA GLY A 121 10.29 -17.89 13.25
C GLY A 121 9.40 -18.95 13.88
N THR A 122 9.45 -19.15 15.19
CA THR A 122 8.57 -20.12 15.87
C THR A 122 7.11 -19.64 15.78
N PHE A 123 6.21 -20.51 15.31
CA PHE A 123 4.77 -20.24 15.32
C PHE A 123 4.28 -20.14 16.77
N VAL A 124 3.59 -19.04 17.08
CA VAL A 124 3.08 -18.74 18.43
C VAL A 124 1.59 -19.03 18.54
N ARG A 125 0.80 -18.42 17.66
CA ARG A 125 -0.66 -18.52 17.66
C ARG A 125 -1.25 -18.08 16.34
N SER A 126 -2.51 -18.41 16.12
CA SER A 126 -3.34 -17.74 15.09
C SER A 126 -4.70 -17.38 15.67
N PHE A 127 -5.33 -16.38 15.08
CA PHE A 127 -6.68 -15.94 15.42
C PHE A 127 -7.41 -15.46 14.17
N PRO A 128 -8.73 -15.70 14.06
CA PRO A 128 -9.53 -15.15 12.97
C PRO A 128 -9.69 -13.64 13.15
N LEU A 129 -9.83 -12.89 12.06
CA LEU A 129 -10.44 -11.58 12.10
C LEU A 129 -11.96 -11.72 12.01
N ASP A 130 -12.70 -10.84 12.68
CA ASP A 130 -14.16 -10.83 12.62
C ASP A 130 -14.62 -10.32 11.24
N PHE A 131 -15.28 -11.20 10.49
CA PHE A 131 -15.83 -10.90 9.17
C PHE A 131 -17.31 -10.45 9.19
N SER A 132 -17.89 -10.25 10.37
CA SER A 132 -19.31 -9.82 10.50
C SER A 132 -19.59 -8.52 9.75
N ALA A 133 -18.58 -7.64 9.67
CA ALA A 133 -18.64 -6.40 8.92
C ALA A 133 -18.18 -6.54 7.44
N GLY A 134 -17.86 -7.74 6.94
CA GLY A 134 -17.35 -8.04 5.59
C GLY A 134 -15.86 -8.37 5.57
N ALA A 135 -15.30 -8.61 4.38
CA ALA A 135 -13.90 -9.02 4.23
C ALA A 135 -12.95 -7.83 4.51
N PRO A 136 -12.18 -7.84 5.61
CA PRO A 136 -11.21 -6.80 5.90
C PRO A 136 -9.95 -7.00 5.04
N VAL A 137 -9.44 -5.89 4.50
CA VAL A 137 -8.13 -5.82 3.84
C VAL A 137 -7.19 -5.04 4.75
N PRO A 138 -6.10 -5.63 5.25
CA PRO A 138 -5.19 -4.94 6.16
C PRO A 138 -4.59 -3.68 5.54
N VAL A 139 -4.56 -2.61 6.34
CA VAL A 139 -3.84 -1.37 6.06
C VAL A 139 -2.51 -1.37 6.84
N GLY A 140 -2.54 -1.85 8.09
CA GLY A 140 -1.36 -1.96 8.94
C GLY A 140 -1.72 -2.30 10.38
N SER A 141 -0.72 -2.48 11.21
CA SER A 141 -0.87 -2.78 12.64
C SER A 141 -0.60 -1.57 13.53
N PHE A 142 -1.36 -1.48 14.62
CA PHE A 142 -1.10 -0.52 15.70
C PHE A 142 0.02 -1.03 16.65
N PRO A 143 0.65 -0.15 17.43
CA PRO A 143 1.73 -0.54 18.34
C PRO A 143 1.33 -1.56 19.43
N ASP A 144 0.05 -1.72 19.73
CA ASP A 144 -0.45 -2.73 20.66
C ASP A 144 -0.70 -4.10 19.99
N GLY A 145 -0.52 -4.19 18.67
CA GLY A 145 -0.78 -5.39 17.86
C GLY A 145 -2.22 -5.49 17.34
N GLY A 146 -3.05 -4.46 17.54
CA GLY A 146 -4.34 -4.33 16.86
C GLY A 146 -4.15 -3.96 15.39
N TRP A 147 -5.23 -4.00 14.61
CA TRP A 147 -5.18 -3.82 13.16
C TRP A 147 -6.11 -2.71 12.69
N LEU A 148 -5.63 -1.92 11.74
CA LEU A 148 -6.45 -1.11 10.86
C LEU A 148 -6.65 -1.87 9.56
N THR A 149 -7.89 -1.99 9.13
CA THR A 149 -8.24 -2.62 7.85
C THR A 149 -9.18 -1.72 7.08
N SER A 150 -9.24 -1.88 5.78
CA SER A 150 -10.27 -1.33 4.92
C SER A 150 -11.26 -2.40 4.51
N ARG A 151 -12.49 -2.01 4.21
CA ARG A 151 -13.51 -2.89 3.67
C ARG A 151 -14.22 -2.23 2.52
N SER A 152 -14.15 -2.84 1.34
CA SER A 152 -14.86 -2.42 0.14
C SER A 152 -16.30 -2.93 0.11
N PHE A 153 -17.20 -2.19 -0.53
CA PHE A 153 -18.63 -2.49 -0.65
C PHE A 153 -19.07 -2.71 -2.11
N VAL A 154 -18.16 -3.00 -3.03
CA VAL A 154 -18.43 -3.12 -4.49
C VAL A 154 -19.61 -4.02 -4.84
N PHE A 155 -19.90 -5.01 -4.02
CA PHE A 155 -20.92 -6.01 -4.30
C PHE A 155 -22.22 -5.74 -3.53
N GLY A 156 -23.06 -4.86 -4.03
CA GLY A 156 -24.35 -4.55 -3.41
C GLY A 156 -25.14 -3.44 -4.10
N VAL A 157 -24.57 -2.89 -5.16
CA VAL A 157 -25.27 -1.93 -6.00
C VAL A 157 -26.12 -2.72 -6.99
N GLY A 158 -27.44 -2.48 -7.02
CA GLY A 158 -28.31 -3.03 -8.06
C GLY A 158 -27.73 -2.68 -9.43
N ASP A 159 -28.13 -3.40 -10.47
CA ASP A 159 -27.60 -3.25 -11.84
C ASP A 159 -27.57 -1.77 -12.30
N PRO A 160 -26.40 -1.08 -12.27
CA PRO A 160 -26.29 0.30 -12.72
C PRO A 160 -26.18 0.38 -14.25
N GLY A 161 -26.22 -0.75 -14.98
CA GLY A 161 -25.84 -0.81 -16.38
C GLY A 161 -24.32 -0.60 -16.58
N THR A 162 -23.94 -0.23 -17.81
CA THR A 162 -22.56 0.15 -18.10
C THR A 162 -22.31 1.57 -17.61
N ALA A 163 -21.47 1.75 -16.60
CA ALA A 163 -21.20 3.05 -15.96
C ALA A 163 -19.90 3.09 -15.17
N VAL A 164 -19.41 4.30 -14.90
CA VAL A 164 -18.40 4.49 -13.83
C VAL A 164 -19.11 4.54 -12.48
N VAL A 165 -18.67 3.70 -11.57
CA VAL A 165 -19.21 3.60 -10.21
C VAL A 165 -18.14 3.96 -9.19
N GLN A 166 -18.51 4.85 -8.26
CA GLN A 166 -17.70 5.16 -7.08
C GLN A 166 -18.04 4.16 -5.99
N ASP A 167 -17.10 3.29 -5.66
CA ASP A 167 -17.24 2.42 -4.50
C ASP A 167 -17.06 3.21 -3.18
N THR A 168 -17.46 2.61 -2.09
CA THR A 168 -17.20 3.12 -0.75
C THR A 168 -16.50 2.06 0.10
N ASN A 169 -15.63 2.48 1.00
CA ASN A 169 -15.06 1.62 2.02
C ASN A 169 -15.38 2.14 3.43
N ALA A 170 -15.25 1.26 4.41
CA ALA A 170 -15.15 1.61 5.82
C ALA A 170 -13.77 1.21 6.33
N LEU A 171 -13.22 2.01 7.23
CA LEU A 171 -12.04 1.60 7.99
C LEU A 171 -12.50 0.88 9.25
N LEU A 172 -11.95 -0.30 9.48
CA LEU A 172 -12.30 -1.16 10.61
C LEU A 172 -11.11 -1.30 11.54
N VAL A 173 -11.35 -1.19 12.83
CA VAL A 173 -10.34 -1.32 13.87
C VAL A 173 -10.55 -2.63 14.62
N PHE A 174 -9.50 -3.43 14.70
CA PHE A 174 -9.48 -4.69 15.42
C PHE A 174 -8.51 -4.61 16.60
N ASP A 175 -8.86 -5.30 17.67
CA ASP A 175 -7.95 -5.51 18.80
C ASP A 175 -6.88 -6.59 18.43
N PRO A 176 -5.86 -6.80 19.31
CA PRO A 176 -4.82 -7.80 19.06
C PRO A 176 -5.31 -9.26 19.03
N THR A 177 -6.57 -9.51 19.35
CA THR A 177 -7.19 -10.84 19.30
C THR A 177 -8.03 -11.07 18.05
N GLY A 178 -8.17 -10.03 17.20
CA GLY A 178 -8.96 -10.08 15.97
C GLY A 178 -10.44 -9.72 16.16
N THR A 179 -10.82 -9.20 17.33
CA THR A 179 -12.18 -8.71 17.60
C THR A 179 -12.36 -7.34 17.00
N LEU A 180 -13.43 -7.13 16.23
CA LEU A 180 -13.80 -5.80 15.72
C LEU A 180 -14.21 -4.90 16.89
N THR A 181 -13.48 -3.78 17.06
CA THR A 181 -13.76 -2.80 18.13
C THR A 181 -14.44 -1.54 17.60
N ASP A 182 -14.11 -1.14 16.38
CA ASP A 182 -14.67 0.08 15.77
C ASP A 182 -14.86 -0.05 14.25
N SER A 183 -15.86 0.69 13.74
CA SER A 183 -16.09 0.87 12.31
C SER A 183 -16.17 2.36 12.00
N ILE A 184 -15.14 2.88 11.34
CA ILE A 184 -14.94 4.31 11.14
C ILE A 184 -15.46 4.71 9.76
N GLY A 185 -16.57 5.40 9.76
CA GLY A 185 -17.14 6.12 8.63
C GLY A 185 -17.37 5.28 7.37
N ARG A 186 -17.81 5.97 6.33
CA ARG A 186 -17.78 5.51 4.94
C ARG A 186 -17.01 6.55 4.14
N PHE A 187 -15.99 6.09 3.43
CA PHE A 187 -15.14 6.90 2.59
C PHE A 187 -15.35 6.50 1.13
N PRO A 188 -15.28 7.44 0.17
CA PRO A 188 -15.15 7.05 -1.22
C PRO A 188 -13.94 6.12 -1.35
N SER A 189 -14.06 5.03 -2.10
CA SER A 189 -12.99 4.07 -2.35
C SER A 189 -12.54 4.16 -3.81
N TYR A 190 -12.32 3.04 -4.47
CA TYR A 190 -11.93 2.99 -5.86
C TYR A 190 -13.08 3.33 -6.81
N GLN A 191 -12.76 3.94 -7.95
CA GLN A 191 -13.65 4.02 -9.08
C GLN A 191 -13.50 2.80 -9.96
N TYR A 192 -14.64 2.21 -10.34
CA TYR A 192 -14.72 1.07 -11.23
C TYR A 192 -15.52 1.42 -12.49
N TYR A 193 -15.12 0.86 -13.61
CA TYR A 193 -15.94 0.79 -14.79
C TYR A 193 -16.71 -0.52 -14.78
N LEU A 194 -18.02 -0.43 -14.65
CA LEU A 194 -18.91 -1.58 -14.77
C LEU A 194 -19.36 -1.70 -16.21
N ARG A 195 -19.17 -2.88 -16.78
CA ARG A 195 -19.68 -3.23 -18.10
C ARG A 195 -20.66 -4.38 -17.97
N THR A 196 -21.88 -4.19 -18.45
CA THR A 196 -22.92 -5.21 -18.47
C THR A 196 -23.11 -5.71 -19.91
N GLU A 197 -23.01 -7.05 -20.09
CA GLU A 197 -23.32 -7.72 -21.36
C GLU A 197 -24.33 -8.83 -21.07
N GLY A 198 -25.61 -8.60 -21.41
CA GLY A 198 -26.69 -9.51 -21.09
C GLY A 198 -26.88 -9.69 -19.59
N SER A 199 -26.72 -10.91 -19.08
CA SER A 199 -26.79 -11.23 -17.65
C SER A 199 -25.44 -11.17 -16.93
N SER A 200 -24.35 -10.87 -17.63
CA SER A 200 -23.01 -10.82 -17.06
C SER A 200 -22.60 -9.38 -16.79
N ALA A 201 -22.02 -9.15 -15.61
CA ALA A 201 -21.44 -7.87 -15.26
C ALA A 201 -19.94 -8.07 -14.93
N MET A 202 -19.10 -7.21 -15.48
CA MET A 202 -17.67 -7.15 -15.20
C MET A 202 -17.34 -5.80 -14.58
N ALA A 203 -16.64 -5.82 -13.45
CA ALA A 203 -16.10 -4.62 -12.82
C ALA A 203 -14.58 -4.58 -13.04
N VAL A 204 -14.09 -3.48 -13.58
CA VAL A 204 -12.66 -3.23 -13.79
C VAL A 204 -12.30 -1.93 -13.11
N SER A 205 -11.16 -1.88 -12.42
CA SER A 205 -10.66 -0.62 -11.85
C SER A 205 -10.51 0.40 -12.96
N LEU A 206 -11.07 1.59 -12.76
CA LEU A 206 -10.99 2.66 -13.75
C LEU A 206 -9.54 3.16 -13.81
N PRO A 207 -8.87 3.10 -14.98
CA PRO A 207 -7.55 3.68 -15.14
C PRO A 207 -7.55 5.16 -14.77
N PHE A 208 -6.55 5.59 -14.03
CA PHE A 208 -6.44 6.96 -13.49
C PHE A 208 -7.67 7.38 -12.64
N GLY A 209 -8.48 6.39 -12.21
CA GLY A 209 -9.63 6.61 -11.35
C GLY A 209 -9.24 7.03 -9.95
N LEU A 210 -10.15 7.74 -9.30
CA LEU A 210 -9.93 8.19 -7.93
C LEU A 210 -10.05 7.04 -6.93
N PHE A 211 -9.30 7.12 -5.83
CA PHE A 211 -9.27 6.12 -4.77
C PHE A 211 -9.03 6.77 -3.41
N SER A 212 -9.25 6.02 -2.34
CA SER A 212 -8.79 6.37 -1.00
C SER A 212 -7.63 5.50 -0.59
N ASP A 213 -6.70 6.12 0.16
CA ASP A 213 -5.62 5.40 0.80
C ASP A 213 -5.52 5.78 2.28
N ALA A 214 -4.88 4.90 3.08
CA ALA A 214 -4.67 5.10 4.51
C ALA A 214 -3.36 4.47 4.98
N ALA A 215 -2.76 5.07 6.01
CA ALA A 215 -1.53 4.58 6.63
C ALA A 215 -1.59 4.71 8.16
N VAL A 216 -1.20 3.67 8.88
CA VAL A 216 -1.15 3.69 10.36
C VAL A 216 -0.04 4.63 10.84
N ALA A 217 -0.33 5.43 11.86
CA ALA A 217 0.57 6.42 12.45
C ALA A 217 0.49 6.36 13.98
N GLY A 218 1.36 5.62 14.62
CA GLY A 218 1.29 5.39 16.06
C GLY A 218 -0.07 4.79 16.47
N ASN A 219 -0.78 5.42 17.40
CA ASN A 219 -2.12 4.98 17.84
C ASN A 219 -3.27 5.55 16.98
N GLY A 220 -2.97 6.13 15.84
CA GLY A 220 -3.94 6.67 14.90
C GLY A 220 -3.59 6.28 13.47
N PHE A 221 -4.17 6.98 12.50
CA PHE A 221 -3.90 6.73 11.10
C PHE A 221 -4.17 7.99 10.27
N TYR A 222 -3.51 8.10 9.14
CA TYR A 222 -3.87 9.06 8.08
C TYR A 222 -4.78 8.38 7.08
N ALA A 223 -5.73 9.15 6.53
CA ALA A 223 -6.54 8.73 5.39
C ALA A 223 -6.86 9.91 4.49
N GLY A 224 -6.97 9.65 3.19
CA GLY A 224 -7.30 10.65 2.19
C GLY A 224 -8.00 10.04 0.99
N TYR A 225 -8.81 10.87 0.28
CA TYR A 225 -9.40 10.54 -1.01
C TYR A 225 -8.73 11.38 -2.09
N ALA A 226 -8.19 10.71 -3.10
CA ALA A 226 -7.32 11.32 -4.09
C ALA A 226 -8.04 12.27 -5.10
N GLY A 227 -9.32 12.61 -4.87
CA GLY A 227 -10.03 13.65 -5.61
C GLY A 227 -9.55 15.07 -5.32
N ALA A 228 -8.82 15.25 -4.21
CA ALA A 228 -8.15 16.49 -3.85
C ALA A 228 -6.94 16.17 -2.97
N PHE A 229 -5.95 17.07 -2.91
CA PHE A 229 -4.86 16.93 -1.92
C PHE A 229 -5.38 17.34 -0.54
N ALA A 230 -6.06 16.41 0.12
CA ALA A 230 -6.63 16.59 1.45
C ALA A 230 -6.50 15.28 2.24
N ILE A 231 -5.63 15.29 3.26
CA ILE A 231 -5.30 14.12 4.07
C ILE A 231 -5.63 14.45 5.51
N THR A 232 -6.38 13.57 6.16
CA THR A 232 -6.81 13.74 7.55
C THR A 232 -6.14 12.69 8.42
N ARG A 233 -5.61 13.11 9.55
CA ARG A 233 -5.21 12.19 10.61
C ARG A 233 -6.36 12.00 11.58
N TYR A 234 -6.56 10.73 11.93
CA TYR A 234 -7.57 10.28 12.86
C TYR A 234 -6.93 9.60 14.07
N ALA A 235 -7.51 9.81 15.23
CA ALA A 235 -7.29 8.93 16.36
C ALA A 235 -7.89 7.54 16.06
N ARG A 236 -7.56 6.53 16.84
CA ARG A 236 -8.01 5.15 16.61
C ARG A 236 -9.54 4.99 16.66
N ASP A 237 -10.23 5.84 17.42
CA ASP A 237 -11.70 5.91 17.52
C ASP A 237 -12.37 6.68 16.35
N GLY A 238 -11.58 7.13 15.38
CA GLY A 238 -12.06 7.88 14.22
C GLY A 238 -12.24 9.38 14.44
N ALA A 239 -11.86 9.92 15.60
CA ALA A 239 -11.87 11.36 15.82
C ALA A 239 -10.75 12.04 15.00
N PRO A 240 -11.05 12.99 14.10
CA PRO A 240 -10.02 13.72 13.37
C PRO A 240 -9.30 14.70 14.29
N ASP A 241 -7.97 14.80 14.18
CA ASP A 241 -7.16 15.75 14.94
C ASP A 241 -6.28 16.66 14.08
N LEU A 242 -6.00 16.26 12.83
CA LEU A 242 -5.22 17.05 11.88
C LEU A 242 -5.79 16.90 10.47
N VAL A 243 -5.89 18.02 9.74
CA VAL A 243 -6.19 18.04 8.31
C VAL A 243 -5.10 18.80 7.57
N ILE A 244 -4.49 18.18 6.57
CA ILE A 244 -3.50 18.78 5.68
C ILE A 244 -4.16 18.97 4.32
N ARG A 245 -4.19 20.19 3.80
CA ARG A 245 -4.73 20.52 2.48
C ARG A 245 -3.75 21.35 1.68
N ALA A 246 -3.68 21.08 0.38
CA ALA A 246 -2.91 21.89 -0.55
C ALA A 246 -3.73 22.22 -1.79
N ALA A 247 -3.67 23.49 -2.20
CA ALA A 247 -4.16 23.91 -3.50
C ALA A 247 -3.12 23.48 -4.56
N ARG A 248 -3.41 22.36 -5.24
CA ARG A 248 -2.58 21.82 -6.33
C ARG A 248 -3.38 21.93 -7.62
N ASP A 249 -2.71 22.37 -8.69
CA ASP A 249 -3.31 22.33 -10.02
C ASP A 249 -3.50 20.86 -10.42
N PRO A 250 -4.70 20.45 -10.88
CA PRO A 250 -4.94 19.10 -11.35
C PRO A 250 -4.04 18.80 -12.57
N ARG A 251 -3.32 17.68 -12.52
CA ARG A 251 -2.50 17.21 -13.65
C ARG A 251 -3.42 16.55 -14.69
N PRO A 252 -3.48 17.02 -15.94
CA PRO A 252 -4.35 16.45 -16.95
C PRO A 252 -3.86 15.07 -17.40
N VAL A 253 -4.80 14.15 -17.66
CA VAL A 253 -4.51 12.89 -18.36
C VAL A 253 -4.49 13.16 -19.85
N THR A 254 -3.43 12.74 -20.53
CA THR A 254 -3.23 12.90 -21.95
C THR A 254 -3.54 11.62 -22.73
N GLN A 255 -3.69 11.74 -24.07
CA GLN A 255 -3.83 10.56 -24.93
C GLN A 255 -2.57 9.67 -24.90
N ALA A 256 -1.40 10.26 -24.66
CA ALA A 256 -0.15 9.50 -24.51
C ALA A 256 -0.15 8.62 -23.27
N ASP A 257 -0.67 9.12 -22.13
CA ASP A 257 -0.79 8.34 -20.88
C ASP A 257 -1.73 7.14 -21.07
N VAL A 258 -2.85 7.35 -21.78
CA VAL A 258 -3.81 6.28 -22.08
C VAL A 258 -3.19 5.23 -23.01
N ALA A 259 -2.45 5.66 -24.02
CA ALA A 259 -1.77 4.77 -24.94
C ALA A 259 -0.68 3.94 -24.21
N ALA A 260 0.16 4.59 -23.43
CA ALA A 260 1.22 3.92 -22.66
C ALA A 260 0.65 2.84 -21.71
N LEU A 261 -0.41 3.17 -20.96
CA LEU A 261 -1.07 2.20 -20.09
C LEU A 261 -1.69 1.03 -20.85
N LYS A 262 -2.31 1.32 -22.01
CA LYS A 262 -2.89 0.27 -22.85
C LYS A 262 -1.81 -0.64 -23.42
N ASP A 263 -0.70 -0.09 -23.87
CA ASP A 263 0.42 -0.84 -24.44
C ASP A 263 1.05 -1.76 -23.38
N GLU A 264 1.29 -1.26 -22.14
CA GLU A 264 1.73 -2.04 -20.99
C GLU A 264 0.78 -3.22 -20.73
N ARG A 265 -0.54 -2.97 -20.67
CA ARG A 265 -1.53 -4.02 -20.44
C ARG A 265 -1.64 -5.06 -21.57
N LEU A 266 -1.36 -4.67 -22.80
CA LEU A 266 -1.35 -5.58 -23.94
C LEU A 266 -0.05 -6.39 -24.00
N GLU A 267 1.08 -5.84 -23.55
CA GLU A 267 2.35 -6.53 -23.49
C GLU A 267 2.29 -7.68 -22.50
N ASP A 268 1.79 -7.42 -21.28
CA ASP A 268 1.65 -8.41 -20.20
C ASP A 268 0.55 -9.47 -20.48
N ALA A 269 -0.37 -9.21 -21.40
CA ALA A 269 -1.53 -10.05 -21.59
C ALA A 269 -1.26 -11.23 -22.55
N PRO A 270 -1.78 -12.44 -22.22
CA PRO A 270 -1.83 -13.54 -23.14
C PRO A 270 -2.52 -13.15 -24.46
N PRO A 271 -2.04 -13.64 -25.62
CA PRO A 271 -2.56 -13.24 -26.94
C PRO A 271 -4.07 -13.37 -27.08
N GLU A 272 -4.67 -14.37 -26.48
CA GLU A 272 -6.12 -14.63 -26.49
C GLU A 272 -6.93 -13.58 -25.73
N MET A 273 -6.34 -12.88 -24.76
CA MET A 273 -7.00 -11.84 -23.96
C MET A 273 -6.90 -10.45 -24.62
N ARG A 274 -5.91 -10.21 -25.48
CA ARG A 274 -5.62 -8.90 -26.08
C ARG A 274 -6.83 -8.26 -26.79
N PRO A 275 -7.64 -8.99 -27.63
CA PRO A 275 -8.81 -8.40 -28.26
C PRO A 275 -9.90 -7.95 -27.27
N GLY A 276 -9.96 -8.59 -26.08
CA GLY A 276 -10.86 -8.20 -25.00
C GLY A 276 -10.40 -6.90 -24.34
N ILE A 277 -9.10 -6.78 -24.09
CA ILE A 277 -8.48 -5.58 -23.53
C ILE A 277 -8.64 -4.38 -24.48
N GLU A 278 -8.37 -4.56 -25.76
CA GLU A 278 -8.52 -3.50 -26.75
C GLU A 278 -9.96 -2.95 -26.81
N ARG A 279 -10.97 -3.82 -26.80
CA ARG A 279 -12.38 -3.41 -26.75
C ARG A 279 -12.73 -2.72 -25.44
N LEU A 280 -12.21 -3.21 -24.31
CA LEU A 280 -12.43 -2.60 -23.01
C LEU A 280 -11.93 -1.16 -22.98
N TYR A 281 -10.68 -0.92 -23.43
CA TYR A 281 -10.09 0.42 -23.45
C TYR A 281 -10.71 1.35 -24.51
N ALA A 282 -11.32 0.80 -25.56
CA ALA A 282 -12.04 1.61 -26.55
C ALA A 282 -13.34 2.20 -25.98
N ASP A 283 -14.01 1.48 -25.08
CA ASP A 283 -15.31 1.88 -24.53
C ASP A 283 -15.19 2.55 -23.14
N MET A 284 -14.05 2.38 -22.46
CA MET A 284 -13.86 2.87 -21.10
C MET A 284 -13.65 4.39 -21.06
N PRO A 285 -14.40 5.12 -20.23
CA PRO A 285 -14.18 6.55 -20.08
C PRO A 285 -12.84 6.85 -19.39
N VAL A 286 -12.16 7.88 -19.86
CA VAL A 286 -10.88 8.33 -19.32
C VAL A 286 -11.14 9.54 -18.42
N PRO A 287 -10.66 9.54 -17.16
CA PRO A 287 -10.70 10.72 -16.30
C PRO A 287 -9.94 11.89 -16.92
N ALA A 288 -10.43 13.12 -16.68
CA ALA A 288 -9.78 14.32 -17.23
C ALA A 288 -8.43 14.62 -16.57
N THR A 289 -8.26 14.20 -15.34
CA THR A 289 -7.06 14.46 -14.53
C THR A 289 -6.65 13.23 -13.75
N PHE A 290 -5.36 13.14 -13.47
CA PHE A 290 -4.83 12.16 -12.52
C PHE A 290 -5.35 12.40 -11.10
N PRO A 291 -5.34 11.37 -10.23
CA PRO A 291 -5.52 11.53 -8.79
C PRO A 291 -4.56 12.58 -8.22
N ALA A 292 -5.01 13.31 -7.20
CA ALA A 292 -4.23 14.38 -6.57
C ALA A 292 -3.00 13.88 -5.79
N PHE A 293 -2.97 12.60 -5.44
CA PHE A 293 -1.85 11.89 -4.82
C PHE A 293 -1.93 10.39 -5.13
N GLY A 294 -0.84 9.69 -4.89
CA GLY A 294 -0.72 8.24 -4.92
C GLY A 294 -0.81 7.63 -3.51
N ASP A 295 0.21 6.88 -3.11
CA ASP A 295 0.22 6.17 -1.84
C ASP A 295 0.49 7.09 -0.64
N LEU A 296 -0.04 6.70 0.52
CA LEU A 296 0.30 7.24 1.81
C LEU A 296 1.22 6.26 2.56
N ASN A 297 2.27 6.78 3.16
CA ASN A 297 3.16 6.01 4.03
C ASN A 297 3.52 6.83 5.27
N VAL A 298 3.87 6.16 6.37
CA VAL A 298 4.33 6.81 7.59
C VAL A 298 5.67 6.24 7.97
N ASP A 299 6.67 7.10 8.14
CA ASP A 299 8.00 6.64 8.52
C ASP A 299 8.10 6.28 10.01
N ALA A 300 9.21 5.66 10.39
CA ALA A 300 9.48 5.23 11.76
C ALA A 300 9.52 6.39 12.79
N GLU A 301 9.56 7.66 12.34
CA GLU A 301 9.51 8.84 13.18
C GLU A 301 8.12 9.53 13.17
N GLY A 302 7.13 8.89 12.53
CA GLY A 302 5.74 9.37 12.46
C GLY A 302 5.50 10.49 11.44
N ARG A 303 6.42 10.70 10.48
CA ARG A 303 6.22 11.65 9.39
C ARG A 303 5.35 11.04 8.31
N LEU A 304 4.42 11.83 7.79
CA LEU A 304 3.58 11.43 6.66
C LEU A 304 4.35 11.65 5.36
N TRP A 305 4.41 10.61 4.55
CA TRP A 305 4.92 10.63 3.19
C TRP A 305 3.74 10.43 2.23
N VAL A 306 3.60 11.34 1.29
CA VAL A 306 2.53 11.34 0.29
C VAL A 306 3.17 11.23 -1.08
N ALA A 307 2.93 10.14 -1.78
CA ALA A 307 3.40 9.96 -3.15
C ALA A 307 2.63 10.86 -4.12
N ASP A 308 3.28 11.42 -5.11
CA ASP A 308 2.59 11.88 -6.30
C ASP A 308 2.05 10.67 -7.06
N TYR A 309 0.87 10.82 -7.69
CA TYR A 309 0.36 9.76 -8.56
C TYR A 309 1.32 9.56 -9.74
N ARG A 310 1.82 8.35 -9.92
CA ARG A 310 2.80 8.01 -10.95
C ARG A 310 2.09 7.73 -12.28
N ALA A 311 2.44 8.47 -13.32
CA ALA A 311 2.00 8.17 -14.68
C ALA A 311 2.75 6.94 -15.23
N PRO A 312 2.21 6.27 -16.28
CA PRO A 312 2.82 5.05 -16.83
C PRO A 312 4.28 5.21 -17.31
N ASP A 313 4.65 6.41 -17.79
CA ASP A 313 6.00 6.73 -18.28
C ASP A 313 6.95 7.24 -17.20
N GLU A 314 6.49 7.36 -15.95
CA GLU A 314 7.29 7.84 -14.83
C GLU A 314 7.93 6.65 -14.09
N GLU A 315 9.27 6.55 -14.12
CA GLU A 315 10.00 5.49 -13.41
C GLU A 315 10.20 5.77 -11.93
N GLN A 316 10.18 7.04 -11.51
CA GLN A 316 10.46 7.48 -10.15
C GLN A 316 9.22 8.04 -9.48
N THR A 317 9.01 7.68 -8.23
CA THR A 317 7.97 8.29 -7.39
C THR A 317 8.54 9.49 -6.63
N THR A 318 7.86 10.64 -6.73
CA THR A 318 8.13 11.81 -5.89
C THR A 318 7.26 11.72 -4.65
N TRP A 319 7.90 11.84 -3.50
CA TRP A 319 7.22 11.87 -2.20
C TRP A 319 7.26 13.25 -1.62
N THR A 320 6.13 13.74 -1.15
CA THR A 320 6.02 14.94 -0.31
C THR A 320 5.96 14.52 1.14
N VAL A 321 6.82 15.12 1.98
CA VAL A 321 6.97 14.72 3.38
C VAL A 321 6.48 15.83 4.30
N PHE A 322 5.67 15.44 5.28
CA PHE A 322 5.14 16.30 6.34
C PHE A 322 5.58 15.77 7.71
N ASP A 323 5.84 16.68 8.65
CA ASP A 323 5.99 16.28 10.05
C ASP A 323 4.65 15.85 10.69
N ALA A 324 4.70 15.33 11.92
CA ALA A 324 3.52 14.91 12.64
C ALA A 324 2.55 16.05 13.00
N GLN A 325 2.95 17.31 12.81
CA GLN A 325 2.14 18.52 13.00
C GLN A 325 1.50 19.00 11.69
N GLY A 326 1.81 18.34 10.57
CA GLY A 326 1.35 18.67 9.23
C GLY A 326 2.18 19.77 8.56
N THR A 327 3.38 20.08 9.09
CA THR A 327 4.30 21.02 8.46
C THR A 327 4.98 20.37 7.27
N LEU A 328 4.94 21.02 6.11
CA LEU A 328 5.64 20.56 4.91
C LEU A 328 7.17 20.64 5.14
N LEU A 329 7.83 19.50 5.02
CA LEU A 329 9.29 19.41 5.11
C LEU A 329 9.94 19.55 3.73
N GLY A 330 9.32 19.01 2.69
CA GLY A 330 9.81 19.08 1.31
C GLY A 330 9.50 17.84 0.51
N THR A 331 10.21 17.66 -0.62
CA THR A 331 10.04 16.49 -1.50
C THR A 331 11.32 15.69 -1.63
N ILE A 332 11.17 14.40 -1.92
CA ILE A 332 12.27 13.48 -2.22
C ILE A 332 11.81 12.47 -3.28
N ARG A 333 12.73 12.02 -4.14
CA ARG A 333 12.46 11.00 -5.15
C ARG A 333 13.06 9.68 -4.72
N THR A 334 12.30 8.61 -4.93
CA THR A 334 12.81 7.24 -4.75
C THR A 334 13.60 6.78 -5.99
N PRO A 335 14.46 5.76 -5.84
CA PRO A 335 15.08 5.11 -6.99
C PRO A 335 14.05 4.64 -8.02
N PRO A 336 14.41 4.58 -9.32
CA PRO A 336 13.54 4.10 -10.37
C PRO A 336 13.01 2.69 -10.09
N GLY A 337 11.73 2.45 -10.36
CA GLY A 337 11.08 1.15 -10.19
C GLY A 337 10.88 0.68 -8.75
N LEU A 338 11.31 1.45 -7.74
CA LEU A 338 11.16 1.04 -6.34
C LEU A 338 9.73 1.28 -5.84
N THR A 339 9.05 0.20 -5.46
CA THR A 339 7.81 0.26 -4.69
C THR A 339 8.15 0.21 -3.20
N VAL A 340 7.90 1.32 -2.50
CA VAL A 340 8.27 1.47 -1.08
C VAL A 340 7.31 0.68 -0.19
N MET A 341 7.85 -0.17 0.68
CA MET A 341 7.09 -0.98 1.64
C MET A 341 7.31 -0.53 3.09
N GLU A 342 8.49 0.03 3.39
CA GLU A 342 8.82 0.53 4.73
C GLU A 342 9.82 1.68 4.66
N ILE A 343 9.60 2.70 5.49
CA ILE A 343 10.49 3.84 5.63
C ILE A 343 10.99 3.89 7.07
N GLY A 344 12.23 3.50 7.26
CA GLY A 344 12.90 3.53 8.57
C GLY A 344 13.48 4.90 8.91
N THR A 345 14.27 4.95 9.97
CA THR A 345 14.98 6.17 10.37
C THR A 345 16.13 6.53 9.42
N ASP A 346 16.81 5.51 8.87
CA ASP A 346 18.02 5.62 8.04
C ASP A 346 18.00 4.75 6.78
N TYR A 347 16.83 4.21 6.43
CA TYR A 347 16.66 3.35 5.27
C TYR A 347 15.27 3.48 4.62
N LEU A 348 15.20 3.05 3.36
CA LEU A 348 13.98 2.65 2.66
C LEU A 348 14.09 1.17 2.30
N LEU A 349 13.02 0.45 2.50
CA LEU A 349 12.89 -0.95 2.08
C LEU A 349 11.71 -1.05 1.13
N GLY A 350 11.89 -1.77 0.03
CA GLY A 350 10.84 -1.94 -0.97
C GLY A 350 11.13 -3.05 -1.94
N THR A 351 10.23 -3.24 -2.88
CA THR A 351 10.41 -4.16 -4.00
C THR A 351 10.81 -3.42 -5.27
N TRP A 352 11.55 -4.11 -6.09
CA TRP A 352 11.94 -3.69 -7.42
C TRP A 352 11.88 -4.92 -8.34
N THR A 353 11.49 -4.72 -9.58
CA THR A 353 11.37 -5.79 -10.58
C THR A 353 12.36 -5.50 -11.71
N ASP A 354 13.09 -6.51 -12.19
CA ASP A 354 13.99 -6.36 -13.33
C ASP A 354 13.26 -6.49 -14.68
N ASP A 355 14.02 -6.40 -15.78
CA ASP A 355 13.49 -6.49 -17.14
C ASP A 355 12.93 -7.88 -17.50
N LEU A 356 13.10 -8.87 -16.64
CA LEU A 356 12.57 -10.23 -16.76
C LEU A 356 11.41 -10.50 -15.78
N ASP A 357 10.84 -9.44 -15.20
CA ASP A 357 9.77 -9.49 -14.19
C ASP A 357 10.14 -10.25 -12.90
N VAL A 358 11.43 -10.39 -12.62
CA VAL A 358 11.90 -11.01 -11.38
C VAL A 358 11.83 -10.00 -10.24
N PRO A 359 11.08 -10.29 -9.16
CA PRO A 359 11.00 -9.38 -8.01
C PRO A 359 12.23 -9.51 -7.10
N TYR A 360 12.74 -8.36 -6.68
CA TYR A 360 13.80 -8.20 -5.70
C TYR A 360 13.32 -7.38 -4.52
N VAL A 361 13.82 -7.68 -3.33
CA VAL A 361 13.69 -6.83 -2.15
C VAL A 361 14.96 -6.02 -2.00
N ARG A 362 14.84 -4.67 -1.99
CA ARG A 362 15.97 -3.75 -1.94
C ARG A 362 15.89 -2.85 -0.71
N LEU A 363 17.00 -2.71 -0.01
CA LEU A 363 17.15 -1.77 1.09
C LEU A 363 18.14 -0.69 0.69
N TYR A 364 17.69 0.55 0.71
CA TYR A 364 18.49 1.73 0.40
C TYR A 364 18.80 2.53 1.66
N ARG A 365 19.97 3.15 1.71
CA ARG A 365 20.30 4.12 2.75
C ARG A 365 19.47 5.39 2.60
N LEU A 366 18.86 5.85 3.68
CA LEU A 366 18.25 7.17 3.79
C LEU A 366 19.12 8.04 4.71
N THR A 367 19.75 9.06 4.16
CA THR A 367 20.53 10.03 4.94
C THR A 367 19.67 11.27 5.13
N ARG A 368 19.38 11.63 6.38
CA ARG A 368 18.67 12.84 6.75
C ARG A 368 19.71 13.88 7.17
N ALA A 369 19.64 15.10 6.61
CA ALA A 369 20.46 16.21 7.11
C ALA A 369 20.10 16.49 8.58
N ALA A 370 21.07 16.72 9.43
CA ALA A 370 20.83 17.21 10.77
C ALA A 370 20.06 18.53 10.67
N GLN A 371 18.93 18.63 11.35
CA GLN A 371 18.17 19.87 11.49
C GLN A 371 18.86 20.82 12.44
#